data_9072f770ac6f3e6af87b36f05f0aaa10
#
_entry.id   9072f770ac6f3e6af87b36f05f0aaa10
#
_cell.length_a   1.000
_cell.length_b   1.000
_cell.length_c   1.000
_cell.angle_alpha   90.00
_cell.angle_beta   90.00
_cell.angle_gamma   90.00
#
_symmetry.space_group_name_H-M   'P 1'
#
loop_
_entity.id
_entity.type
_entity.pdbx_description
1 polymer ?
#
loop_
_entity_poly.entity_id
_entity_poly.type
_entity_poly.pdbx_seq_one_letter_code
_entity_poly.pdbx_strand_id
1 'polypeptide(L)'
;GYYYDYLNCQYLYNSWTPANIGGVQFEEADPDILGGMFAVWNDHHGNGISTYDVHHRTYPALQTIAVKCWSASKTSLPYAEWDAKRWDLSEAPGVNWLGRLGDKKQSLVAEIADVKAGATLPYEEIGYDYTVSFKVTGAKEQKGTKLFSSKHTNFYLSDPREGKLGFERDGYLNTFNYRVPEGQTVEIT
;
A
#
# COMPACT_ATOMS: atom_id res chain seq x y z
N GLY A 1 -1.18 -11.43 -15.15
CA GLY A 1 -0.01 -10.86 -14.54
C GLY A 1 0.29 -11.55 -13.23
N TYR A 2 1.43 -12.10 -13.18
CA TYR A 2 1.94 -12.78 -12.01
C TYR A 2 2.31 -11.74 -10.96
N TYR A 3 1.73 -11.80 -9.77
CA TYR A 3 2.16 -11.04 -8.59
C TYR A 3 2.05 -9.51 -8.68
N TYR A 4 0.87 -9.02 -9.01
CA TYR A 4 0.56 -7.64 -8.67
C TYR A 4 0.32 -7.57 -7.16
N ASP A 5 0.95 -6.62 -6.51
CA ASP A 5 0.82 -6.43 -5.06
C ASP A 5 -0.60 -6.09 -4.64
N TYR A 6 -1.34 -5.42 -5.50
CA TYR A 6 -2.71 -4.98 -5.23
C TYR A 6 -3.64 -5.36 -6.37
N LEU A 7 -4.83 -5.82 -6.00
CA LEU A 7 -5.91 -6.01 -6.95
C LEU A 7 -6.44 -4.66 -7.41
N ASN A 8 -6.60 -4.48 -8.71
CA ASN A 8 -7.16 -3.23 -9.24
C ASN A 8 -8.66 -3.17 -8.98
N CYS A 9 -9.05 -2.61 -7.83
CA CYS A 9 -10.44 -2.53 -7.39
C CYS A 9 -11.32 -1.69 -8.32
N GLN A 10 -10.77 -0.64 -8.93
CA GLN A 10 -11.52 0.17 -9.90
C GLN A 10 -11.87 -0.62 -11.16
N TYR A 11 -10.92 -1.38 -11.68
CA TYR A 11 -11.18 -2.27 -12.83
C TYR A 11 -12.21 -3.35 -12.47
N LEU A 12 -12.08 -3.98 -11.31
CA LEU A 12 -13.04 -4.97 -10.84
C LEU A 12 -14.45 -4.39 -10.72
N TYR A 13 -14.55 -3.22 -10.11
CA TYR A 13 -15.84 -2.57 -9.91
C TYR A 13 -16.50 -2.19 -11.22
N ASN A 14 -15.75 -1.61 -12.15
CA ASN A 14 -16.30 -1.10 -13.40
C ASN A 14 -16.48 -2.17 -14.49
N SER A 15 -15.62 -3.20 -14.52
CA SER A 15 -15.48 -4.04 -15.70
C SER A 15 -15.62 -5.54 -15.43
N TRP A 16 -15.31 -5.99 -14.21
CA TRP A 16 -15.37 -7.41 -13.91
C TRP A 16 -16.80 -7.87 -13.57
N THR A 17 -17.12 -9.10 -13.94
CA THR A 17 -18.37 -9.76 -13.59
C THR A 17 -18.07 -11.23 -13.25
N PRO A 18 -18.73 -11.82 -12.24
CA PRO A 18 -18.64 -13.25 -12.00
C PRO A 18 -19.15 -14.11 -13.18
N ALA A 19 -19.99 -13.54 -14.05
CA ALA A 19 -20.50 -14.21 -15.24
C ALA A 19 -19.46 -14.32 -16.37
N ASN A 20 -18.27 -13.75 -16.22
CA ASN A 20 -17.17 -13.91 -17.18
C ASN A 20 -16.10 -14.85 -16.62
N ILE A 21 -16.06 -16.08 -17.10
CA ILE A 21 -15.14 -17.12 -16.63
C ILE A 21 -14.22 -17.53 -17.78
N GLY A 22 -12.92 -17.28 -17.62
CA GLY A 22 -11.92 -17.65 -18.62
C GLY A 22 -12.12 -17.03 -20.00
N GLY A 23 -12.75 -15.86 -20.06
CA GLY A 23 -13.08 -15.17 -21.31
C GLY A 23 -14.41 -15.60 -21.96
N VAL A 24 -15.13 -16.52 -21.33
CA VAL A 24 -16.48 -16.92 -21.76
C VAL A 24 -17.50 -16.13 -20.94
N GLN A 25 -18.40 -15.45 -21.63
CA GLN A 25 -19.49 -14.70 -21.01
C GLN A 25 -20.71 -15.59 -20.87
N PHE A 26 -21.20 -15.73 -19.66
CA PHE A 26 -22.45 -16.40 -19.31
C PHE A 26 -23.55 -15.36 -19.07
N GLU A 27 -24.80 -15.84 -18.92
CA GLU A 27 -25.89 -14.98 -18.52
C GLU A 27 -25.65 -14.42 -17.11
N GLU A 28 -25.99 -13.16 -16.91
CA GLU A 28 -25.97 -12.54 -15.59
C GLU A 28 -26.99 -13.22 -14.68
N ALA A 29 -26.58 -13.55 -13.46
CA ALA A 29 -27.40 -14.31 -12.50
C ALA A 29 -27.73 -15.76 -12.94
N ASP A 30 -26.91 -16.37 -13.78
CA ASP A 30 -26.97 -17.78 -14.07
C ASP A 30 -26.86 -18.58 -12.72
N PRO A 31 -27.80 -19.51 -12.43
CA PRO A 31 -27.84 -20.22 -11.18
C PRO A 31 -26.62 -21.11 -10.93
N ASP A 32 -25.89 -21.45 -11.97
CA ASP A 32 -24.66 -22.27 -11.86
C ASP A 32 -23.42 -21.39 -11.52
N ILE A 33 -23.55 -20.07 -11.56
CA ILE A 33 -22.51 -19.13 -11.18
C ILE A 33 -22.70 -18.66 -9.74
N LEU A 34 -22.00 -19.30 -8.82
CA LEU A 34 -22.14 -19.05 -7.38
C LEU A 34 -21.46 -17.76 -6.91
N GLY A 35 -20.63 -17.12 -7.74
CA GLY A 35 -19.95 -15.88 -7.40
C GLY A 35 -18.51 -15.84 -7.88
N GLY A 36 -17.67 -15.10 -7.15
CA GLY A 36 -16.25 -14.93 -7.45
C GLY A 36 -15.37 -15.29 -6.26
N MET A 37 -14.12 -15.58 -6.56
CA MET A 37 -13.09 -15.85 -5.56
C MET A 37 -11.84 -15.04 -5.89
N PHE A 38 -11.17 -14.53 -4.88
CA PHE A 38 -9.82 -14.04 -4.99
C PHE A 38 -8.94 -14.68 -3.93
N ALA A 39 -7.65 -14.65 -4.16
CA ALA A 39 -6.68 -15.16 -3.21
C ALA A 39 -5.64 -14.10 -2.86
N VAL A 40 -5.23 -14.07 -1.61
CA VAL A 40 -4.06 -13.31 -1.16
C VAL A 40 -2.93 -14.32 -0.96
N TRP A 41 -2.01 -14.32 -1.90
CA TRP A 41 -0.84 -15.19 -1.87
C TRP A 41 0.31 -14.49 -1.18
N ASN A 42 0.87 -15.13 -0.18
CA ASN A 42 2.03 -14.64 0.56
C ASN A 42 3.29 -15.46 0.23
N ASP A 43 3.44 -15.91 -1.00
CA ASP A 43 4.58 -16.70 -1.45
C ASP A 43 5.90 -15.95 -1.31
N HIS A 44 5.83 -14.64 -1.36
CA HIS A 44 6.96 -13.74 -1.12
C HIS A 44 6.83 -12.98 0.21
N HIS A 45 6.30 -13.65 1.23
CA HIS A 45 6.09 -13.05 2.56
C HIS A 45 7.37 -12.50 3.22
N GLY A 46 8.51 -12.93 2.73
CA GLY A 46 9.79 -12.43 3.16
C GLY A 46 10.14 -10.99 2.76
N ASN A 47 9.25 -10.24 2.12
CA ASN A 47 9.52 -8.88 1.65
C ASN A 47 9.13 -7.79 2.65
N GLY A 48 9.11 -8.08 3.94
CA GLY A 48 8.73 -7.13 4.97
C GLY A 48 7.24 -6.83 5.02
N ILE A 49 6.40 -7.76 4.55
CA ILE A 49 4.93 -7.61 4.60
C ILE A 49 4.45 -7.81 6.03
N SER A 50 3.74 -6.84 6.57
CA SER A 50 3.08 -6.91 7.86
C SER A 50 1.65 -7.44 7.74
N THR A 51 1.03 -7.78 8.87
CA THR A 51 -0.39 -8.11 8.93
C THR A 51 -1.28 -6.98 8.39
N TYR A 52 -0.86 -5.73 8.59
CA TYR A 52 -1.59 -4.57 8.05
C TYR A 52 -1.55 -4.50 6.53
N ASP A 53 -0.42 -4.82 5.92
CA ASP A 53 -0.30 -4.88 4.46
C ASP A 53 -1.23 -5.94 3.89
N VAL A 54 -1.35 -7.08 4.54
CA VAL A 54 -2.29 -8.15 4.14
C VAL A 54 -3.73 -7.65 4.22
N HIS A 55 -4.11 -7.00 5.32
CA HIS A 55 -5.45 -6.43 5.47
C HIS A 55 -5.72 -5.33 4.44
N HIS A 56 -4.77 -4.43 4.21
CA HIS A 56 -4.90 -3.37 3.23
C HIS A 56 -5.09 -3.89 1.79
N ARG A 57 -4.49 -5.02 1.47
CA ARG A 57 -4.70 -5.71 0.19
C ARG A 57 -6.05 -6.42 0.12
N THR A 58 -6.46 -7.03 1.23
CA THR A 58 -7.63 -7.89 1.29
C THR A 58 -8.93 -7.09 1.28
N TYR A 59 -9.04 -6.08 2.12
CA TYR A 59 -10.32 -5.41 2.35
C TYR A 59 -10.90 -4.72 1.14
N PRO A 60 -10.18 -3.86 0.42
CA PRO A 60 -10.73 -3.23 -0.78
C PRO A 60 -11.18 -4.24 -1.82
N ALA A 61 -10.41 -5.31 -2.00
CA ALA A 61 -10.71 -6.37 -2.95
C ALA A 61 -11.95 -7.17 -2.53
N LEU A 62 -12.03 -7.57 -1.27
CA LEU A 62 -13.16 -8.31 -0.71
C LEU A 62 -14.46 -7.53 -0.84
N GLN A 63 -14.47 -6.26 -0.44
CA GLN A 63 -15.63 -5.40 -0.53
C GLN A 63 -16.07 -5.21 -1.98
N THR A 64 -15.12 -5.02 -2.90
CA THR A 64 -15.41 -4.86 -4.33
C THR A 64 -16.03 -6.12 -4.92
N ILE A 65 -15.45 -7.28 -4.65
CA ILE A 65 -15.98 -8.57 -5.14
C ILE A 65 -17.35 -8.84 -4.54
N ALA A 66 -17.54 -8.58 -3.25
CA ALA A 66 -18.84 -8.75 -2.60
C ALA A 66 -19.94 -7.93 -3.28
N VAL A 67 -19.69 -6.65 -3.54
CA VAL A 67 -20.65 -5.80 -4.26
C VAL A 67 -20.97 -6.37 -5.64
N LYS A 68 -19.96 -6.79 -6.39
CA LYS A 68 -20.16 -7.36 -7.74
C LYS A 68 -20.94 -8.67 -7.72
N CYS A 69 -20.72 -9.52 -6.75
CA CYS A 69 -21.44 -10.78 -6.62
C CYS A 69 -22.90 -10.58 -6.18
N TRP A 70 -23.16 -9.65 -5.23
CA TRP A 70 -24.50 -9.39 -4.73
C TRP A 70 -25.38 -8.61 -5.70
N SER A 71 -24.81 -7.73 -6.50
CA SER A 71 -25.56 -6.86 -7.41
C SER A 71 -25.73 -7.45 -8.82
N ALA A 72 -25.41 -8.72 -9.02
CA ALA A 72 -25.34 -9.31 -10.37
C ALA A 72 -24.54 -8.41 -11.33
N SER A 73 -23.42 -7.91 -10.88
CA SER A 73 -22.51 -6.99 -11.58
C SER A 73 -23.06 -5.59 -11.88
N LYS A 74 -24.29 -5.30 -11.48
CA LYS A 74 -24.87 -3.96 -11.62
C LYS A 74 -24.51 -3.10 -10.42
N THR A 75 -23.73 -2.08 -10.65
CA THR A 75 -23.35 -1.11 -9.61
C THR A 75 -24.19 0.17 -9.77
N SER A 76 -24.75 0.65 -8.68
CA SER A 76 -25.61 1.83 -8.67
C SER A 76 -24.86 3.15 -8.53
N LEU A 77 -23.61 3.10 -8.12
CA LEU A 77 -22.78 4.28 -7.87
C LEU A 77 -21.55 4.29 -8.79
N PRO A 78 -21.06 5.45 -9.17
CA PRO A 78 -19.72 5.59 -9.73
C PRO A 78 -18.66 5.07 -8.75
N TYR A 79 -17.56 4.52 -9.27
CA TYR A 79 -16.51 3.93 -8.43
C TYR A 79 -16.00 4.89 -7.35
N ALA A 80 -15.74 6.15 -7.71
CA ALA A 80 -15.23 7.13 -6.75
C ALA A 80 -16.18 7.37 -5.57
N GLU A 81 -17.49 7.37 -5.80
CA GLU A 81 -18.48 7.51 -4.73
C GLU A 81 -18.56 6.26 -3.86
N TRP A 82 -18.50 5.09 -4.49
CA TRP A 82 -18.49 3.83 -3.79
C TRP A 82 -17.21 3.68 -2.96
N ASP A 83 -16.06 4.00 -3.52
CA ASP A 83 -14.77 3.91 -2.84
C ASP A 83 -14.70 4.82 -1.60
N ALA A 84 -15.28 6.02 -1.70
CA ALA A 84 -15.40 6.90 -0.55
C ALA A 84 -16.32 6.34 0.55
N LYS A 85 -17.42 5.65 0.16
CA LYS A 85 -18.40 5.10 1.11
C LYS A 85 -18.00 3.75 1.71
N ARG A 86 -17.15 2.97 1.05
CA ARG A 86 -16.76 1.64 1.54
C ARG A 86 -16.10 1.65 2.91
N TRP A 87 -15.51 2.78 3.29
CA TRP A 87 -14.91 2.97 4.61
C TRP A 87 -15.93 3.04 5.76
N ASP A 88 -17.20 3.25 5.45
CA ASP A 88 -18.29 3.22 6.43
C ASP A 88 -18.76 1.79 6.71
N LEU A 89 -18.30 0.82 5.93
CA LEU A 89 -18.60 -0.59 6.14
C LEU A 89 -17.78 -1.12 7.32
N SER A 90 -18.42 -1.94 8.12
CA SER A 90 -17.76 -2.59 9.25
C SER A 90 -16.68 -3.56 8.79
N GLU A 91 -15.62 -3.60 9.55
CA GLU A 91 -14.54 -4.57 9.38
C GLU A 91 -14.95 -5.94 9.97
N ALA A 92 -14.23 -6.98 9.59
CA ALA A 92 -14.42 -8.29 10.17
C ALA A 92 -14.15 -8.27 11.70
N PRO A 93 -14.86 -9.10 12.48
CA PRO A 93 -14.61 -9.22 13.90
C PRO A 93 -13.13 -9.52 14.21
N GLY A 94 -12.59 -8.82 15.20
CA GLY A 94 -11.17 -8.96 15.61
C GLY A 94 -10.17 -8.18 14.78
N VAL A 95 -10.62 -7.54 13.72
CA VAL A 95 -9.82 -6.61 12.93
C VAL A 95 -10.29 -5.20 13.26
N ASN A 96 -9.43 -4.39 13.80
CA ASN A 96 -9.72 -2.99 14.05
C ASN A 96 -8.80 -2.12 13.20
N TRP A 97 -8.95 -2.25 11.90
CA TRP A 97 -8.15 -1.48 10.94
C TRP A 97 -8.43 0.01 11.05
N LEU A 98 -9.71 0.39 10.96
CA LEU A 98 -10.12 1.78 11.11
C LEU A 98 -9.81 2.32 12.50
N GLY A 99 -9.97 1.52 13.54
CA GLY A 99 -9.62 1.91 14.91
C GLY A 99 -8.11 2.02 15.16
N ARG A 100 -7.30 1.25 14.45
CA ARG A 100 -5.82 1.32 14.58
C ARG A 100 -5.20 2.40 13.73
N LEU A 101 -5.73 2.60 12.53
CA LEU A 101 -5.38 3.75 11.70
C LEU A 101 -6.08 5.00 12.24
N GLY A 102 -7.14 4.77 13.03
CA GLY A 102 -7.85 5.75 13.80
C GLY A 102 -8.43 6.86 12.97
N ASP A 103 -8.74 7.91 13.65
CA ASP A 103 -9.08 9.21 13.05
C ASP A 103 -7.94 9.79 12.21
N LYS A 104 -6.90 9.03 12.00
CA LYS A 104 -5.76 9.23 11.09
C LYS A 104 -6.13 9.20 9.61
N LYS A 105 -7.39 9.04 9.27
CA LYS A 105 -7.98 9.60 8.04
C LYS A 105 -7.76 11.11 7.94
N GLN A 106 -7.42 11.76 9.02
CA GLN A 106 -6.95 13.13 8.98
C GLN A 106 -5.55 13.11 8.39
N SER A 107 -5.44 13.72 7.22
CA SER A 107 -4.13 14.00 6.65
C SER A 107 -3.31 14.75 7.69
N LEU A 108 -2.37 14.04 8.31
CA LEU A 108 -1.37 14.67 9.11
C LEU A 108 -0.47 15.43 8.14
N VAL A 109 -0.67 16.73 8.03
CA VAL A 109 0.27 17.60 7.36
C VAL A 109 1.16 18.17 8.43
N ALA A 110 2.41 17.74 8.45
CA ALA A 110 3.41 18.26 9.35
C ALA A 110 4.64 18.64 8.55
N GLU A 111 5.08 19.84 8.73
CA GLU A 111 6.36 20.33 8.23
C GLU A 111 7.35 20.42 9.40
N ILE A 112 8.47 19.72 9.26
CA ILE A 112 9.54 19.76 10.25
C ILE A 112 10.76 20.35 9.57
N ALA A 113 11.09 21.58 9.95
CA ALA A 113 12.28 22.25 9.45
C ALA A 113 13.53 21.80 10.21
N ASP A 114 14.66 21.79 9.53
CA ASP A 114 16.01 21.63 10.10
C ASP A 114 16.19 20.38 10.98
N VAL A 115 15.76 19.23 10.48
CA VAL A 115 15.99 17.96 11.17
C VAL A 115 17.48 17.65 11.21
N LYS A 116 18.03 17.55 12.40
CA LYS A 116 19.44 17.21 12.63
C LYS A 116 19.62 15.72 12.78
N ALA A 117 20.82 15.25 12.46
CA ALA A 117 21.19 13.86 12.69
C ALA A 117 20.94 13.46 14.16
N GLY A 118 20.30 12.32 14.37
CA GLY A 118 19.93 11.81 15.70
C GLY A 118 18.65 12.36 16.29
N ALA A 119 17.94 13.26 15.58
CA ALA A 119 16.63 13.72 16.02
C ALA A 119 15.59 12.59 15.96
N THR A 120 14.72 12.54 16.97
CA THR A 120 13.55 11.67 16.97
C THR A 120 12.36 12.46 16.42
N LEU A 121 11.71 11.92 15.40
CA LEU A 121 10.49 12.52 14.88
C LEU A 121 9.33 12.29 15.86
N PRO A 122 8.40 13.26 15.98
CA PRO A 122 7.32 13.19 16.98
C PRO A 122 6.20 12.22 16.62
N TYR A 123 6.44 11.30 15.69
CA TYR A 123 5.44 10.35 15.21
C TYR A 123 5.91 8.92 15.44
N GLU A 124 5.08 8.12 16.08
CA GLU A 124 5.36 6.69 16.29
C GLU A 124 4.99 5.85 15.07
N GLU A 125 3.92 6.24 14.37
CA GLU A 125 3.42 5.56 13.18
C GLU A 125 2.94 6.57 12.13
N ILE A 126 3.15 6.20 10.88
CA ILE A 126 2.50 6.83 9.72
C ILE A 126 1.56 5.75 9.15
N GLY A 127 0.27 6.10 9.02
CA GLY A 127 -0.72 5.18 8.45
C GLY A 127 -0.52 4.96 6.95
N TYR A 128 -1.39 4.12 6.34
CA TYR A 128 -1.40 3.94 4.89
C TYR A 128 -1.95 5.17 4.19
N ASP A 129 -1.65 5.27 2.90
CA ASP A 129 -1.95 6.43 2.06
C ASP A 129 -1.24 7.69 2.57
N TYR A 130 0.05 7.59 2.74
CA TYR A 130 0.90 8.71 3.14
C TYR A 130 1.85 9.13 2.02
N THR A 131 2.21 10.38 2.05
CA THR A 131 3.30 10.94 1.26
C THR A 131 4.32 11.55 2.21
N VAL A 132 5.57 11.19 2.04
CA VAL A 132 6.69 11.79 2.78
C VAL A 132 7.60 12.47 1.78
N SER A 133 7.76 13.78 1.92
CA SER A 133 8.69 14.55 1.10
C SER A 133 9.80 15.14 1.97
N PHE A 134 11.02 15.04 1.51
CA PHE A 134 12.16 15.61 2.21
C PHE A 134 13.26 16.03 1.24
N LYS A 135 14.07 16.98 1.66
CA LYS A 135 15.25 17.41 0.92
C LYS A 135 16.50 16.84 1.55
N VAL A 136 17.38 16.32 0.71
CA VAL A 136 18.66 15.77 1.13
C VAL A 136 19.77 16.27 0.21
N THR A 137 20.89 16.63 0.81
CA THR A 137 22.09 16.99 0.04
C THR A 137 23.01 15.79 0.01
N GLY A 138 23.37 15.36 -1.21
CA GLY A 138 24.29 14.26 -1.41
C GLY A 138 25.67 14.58 -0.86
N ALA A 139 26.28 13.62 -0.18
CA ALA A 139 27.64 13.66 0.26
C ALA A 139 28.34 12.35 -0.13
N LYS A 140 29.65 12.29 0.04
CA LYS A 140 30.41 11.06 -0.14
C LYS A 140 30.13 10.13 1.04
N GLU A 141 29.07 9.36 0.91
CA GLU A 141 28.59 8.51 1.97
C GLU A 141 29.16 7.10 1.90
N GLN A 142 29.35 6.52 3.10
CA GLN A 142 29.68 5.11 3.20
C GLN A 142 28.42 4.26 3.00
N LYS A 143 28.59 3.05 2.48
CA LYS A 143 27.50 2.09 2.40
C LYS A 143 26.92 1.82 3.78
N GLY A 144 25.60 1.78 3.87
CA GLY A 144 24.86 1.63 5.11
C GLY A 144 24.47 2.94 5.79
N THR A 145 24.75 4.10 5.16
CA THR A 145 24.32 5.41 5.69
C THR A 145 22.80 5.55 5.64
N LYS A 146 22.19 5.73 6.79
CA LYS A 146 20.73 5.84 6.95
C LYS A 146 20.29 7.30 7.00
N LEU A 147 19.15 7.60 6.40
CA LEU A 147 18.44 8.87 6.55
C LEU A 147 17.43 8.80 7.70
N PHE A 148 16.62 7.76 7.69
CA PHE A 148 15.59 7.53 8.70
C PHE A 148 15.65 6.09 9.19
N SER A 149 15.26 5.89 10.43
CA SER A 149 15.13 4.56 11.02
C SER A 149 13.92 4.50 11.93
N SER A 150 13.24 3.38 11.93
CA SER A 150 12.23 3.02 12.91
C SER A 150 12.54 1.63 13.49
N LYS A 151 11.65 1.11 14.28
CA LYS A 151 11.77 -0.25 14.82
C LYS A 151 11.89 -1.32 13.74
N HIS A 152 11.18 -1.12 12.62
CA HIS A 152 11.03 -2.13 11.57
C HIS A 152 11.57 -1.69 10.21
N THR A 153 11.92 -0.42 10.05
CA THR A 153 12.29 0.13 8.74
C THR A 153 13.55 0.97 8.82
N ASN A 154 14.31 0.94 7.73
CA ASN A 154 15.41 1.84 7.47
C ASN A 154 15.27 2.43 6.08
N PHE A 155 15.45 3.74 5.96
CA PHE A 155 15.61 4.40 4.69
C PHE A 155 17.05 4.84 4.54
N TYR A 156 17.72 4.35 3.52
CA TYR A 156 19.15 4.57 3.29
C TYR A 156 19.40 5.66 2.27
N LEU A 157 20.29 6.58 2.59
CA LEU A 157 20.94 7.44 1.58
C LEU A 157 21.88 6.63 0.70
N SER A 158 22.58 5.69 1.31
CA SER A 158 23.51 4.76 0.67
C SER A 158 23.30 3.39 1.26
N ASP A 159 22.58 2.52 0.57
CA ASP A 159 22.27 1.19 1.08
C ASP A 159 23.52 0.30 1.23
N PRO A 160 23.47 -0.72 2.10
CA PRO A 160 24.63 -1.56 2.35
C PRO A 160 25.02 -2.45 1.16
N ARG A 161 24.13 -2.69 0.21
CA ARG A 161 24.36 -3.59 -0.93
C ARG A 161 24.98 -2.87 -2.10
N GLU A 162 24.35 -1.83 -2.61
CA GLU A 162 24.76 -1.15 -3.84
C GLU A 162 25.24 0.30 -3.63
N GLY A 163 25.03 0.87 -2.46
CA GLY A 163 25.36 2.27 -2.17
C GLY A 163 24.47 3.25 -2.93
N LYS A 164 23.22 2.89 -3.15
CA LYS A 164 22.16 3.69 -3.73
C LYS A 164 21.11 4.01 -2.65
N LEU A 165 20.13 4.83 -2.99
CA LEU A 165 18.96 4.94 -2.14
C LEU A 165 18.36 3.56 -1.91
N GLY A 166 17.92 3.29 -0.69
CA GLY A 166 17.34 2.00 -0.36
C GLY A 166 16.30 2.11 0.76
N PHE A 167 15.38 1.19 0.72
CA PHE A 167 14.39 1.00 1.77
C PHE A 167 14.43 -0.43 2.26
N GLU A 168 14.56 -0.60 3.55
CA GLU A 168 14.55 -1.89 4.21
C GLU A 168 13.40 -1.97 5.20
N ARG A 169 12.73 -3.08 5.19
CA ARG A 169 11.71 -3.40 6.20
C ARG A 169 11.91 -4.83 6.69
N ASP A 170 12.04 -4.99 7.99
CA ASP A 170 12.24 -6.29 8.65
C ASP A 170 13.34 -7.15 8.01
N GLY A 171 14.46 -6.52 7.61
CA GLY A 171 15.60 -7.17 6.98
C GLY A 171 15.51 -7.34 5.45
N TYR A 172 14.42 -6.94 4.83
CA TYR A 172 14.24 -7.00 3.37
C TYR A 172 14.58 -5.68 2.72
N LEU A 173 15.74 -5.63 2.07
CA LEU A 173 16.26 -4.44 1.41
C LEU A 173 15.81 -4.36 -0.05
N ASN A 174 15.18 -3.25 -0.39
CA ASN A 174 14.88 -2.83 -1.75
C ASN A 174 15.79 -1.66 -2.12
N THR A 175 16.65 -1.86 -3.11
CA THR A 175 17.52 -0.83 -3.65
C THR A 175 16.81 -0.07 -4.76
N PHE A 176 16.75 1.26 -4.66
CA PHE A 176 16.26 2.10 -5.74
C PHE A 176 17.34 2.29 -6.82
N ASN A 177 16.95 2.41 -8.07
CA ASN A 177 17.92 2.69 -9.13
C ASN A 177 18.29 4.19 -9.18
N TYR A 178 18.62 4.75 -8.02
CA TYR A 178 18.99 6.16 -7.90
C TYR A 178 20.07 6.36 -6.84
N ARG A 179 21.01 7.22 -7.15
CA ARG A 179 22.05 7.71 -6.22
C ARG A 179 21.95 9.22 -6.13
N VAL A 180 21.89 9.77 -4.95
CA VAL A 180 21.91 11.22 -4.74
C VAL A 180 23.30 11.73 -5.15
N PRO A 181 23.40 12.68 -6.12
CA PRO A 181 24.69 13.19 -6.56
C PRO A 181 25.37 13.98 -5.45
N GLU A 182 26.69 13.81 -5.32
CA GLU A 182 27.49 14.52 -4.34
C GLU A 182 27.37 16.05 -4.52
N GLY A 183 27.17 16.78 -3.45
CA GLY A 183 27.03 18.23 -3.45
C GLY A 183 25.70 18.78 -3.99
N GLN A 184 24.80 17.93 -4.45
CA GLN A 184 23.49 18.36 -4.95
C GLN A 184 22.40 18.12 -3.90
N THR A 185 21.50 19.09 -3.78
CA THR A 185 20.29 18.93 -2.98
C THR A 185 19.17 18.44 -3.90
N VAL A 186 18.55 17.33 -3.53
CA VAL A 186 17.41 16.74 -4.22
C VAL A 186 16.22 16.65 -3.30
N GLU A 187 15.03 16.76 -3.87
CA GLU A 187 13.79 16.48 -3.18
C GLU A 187 13.34 15.05 -3.53
N ILE A 188 13.01 14.30 -2.51
CA ILE A 188 12.53 12.92 -2.62
C ILE A 188 11.11 12.89 -2.07
N THR A 189 10.20 12.35 -2.86
CA THR A 189 8.79 12.18 -2.50
C THR A 189 8.39 10.74 -2.70
#